data_f8311bff199b65a56ea896902751cebd
#
_entry.id   f8311bff199b65a56ea896902751cebd
#
_cell.length_a   1.000
_cell.length_b   1.000
_cell.length_c   1.000
_cell.angle_alpha   90.00
_cell.angle_beta   90.00
_cell.angle_gamma   90.00
#
_symmetry.space_group_name_H-M   'P 1'
#
loop_
_entity.id
_entity.type
_entity.pdbx_description
1 polymer ?
#
loop_
_entity_poly.entity_id
_entity_poly.type
_entity_poly.pdbx_seq_one_letter_code
_entity_poly.pdbx_strand_id
1 'polypeptide(L)'
;MNKFLISSLMTLLSALALYGAERRFTVVAPYGGKELRELGYIDEEGDFQQLKWSRQRRSPEYSAPGSGDLSLVKPMLNEEGETIYQPVLLLPWPGDSQLALFAVVMVDGKPQPTVLSIDDELETFPVDSLKVIN
;
A
#
# COMPACT_ATOMS: atom_id res chain seq x y z
N MET A 1 30.97 26.63 4.02
CA MET A 1 30.58 26.42 2.64
C MET A 1 30.62 24.96 2.22
N ASN A 2 31.64 24.24 2.59
CA ASN A 2 31.75 22.83 2.21
C ASN A 2 30.60 21.98 2.74
N LYS A 3 30.03 22.36 3.88
CA LYS A 3 28.90 21.64 4.44
C LYS A 3 27.65 21.73 3.57
N PHE A 4 27.42 22.85 2.92
CA PHE A 4 26.26 23.02 2.03
C PHE A 4 26.39 22.18 0.78
N LEU A 5 27.56 22.08 0.20
CA LEU A 5 27.79 21.28 -0.99
C LEU A 5 27.61 19.77 -0.70
N ILE A 6 28.13 19.31 0.42
CA ILE A 6 27.99 17.92 0.82
C ILE A 6 26.54 17.58 1.08
N SER A 7 25.82 18.45 1.78
CA SER A 7 24.41 18.26 2.10
C SER A 7 23.57 18.19 0.82
N SER A 8 23.84 19.08 -0.13
CA SER A 8 23.12 19.11 -1.40
C SER A 8 23.35 17.85 -2.21
N LEU A 9 24.59 17.34 -2.22
CA LEU A 9 24.92 16.12 -2.94
C LEU A 9 24.24 14.91 -2.32
N MET A 10 24.20 14.82 -0.99
CA MET A 10 23.53 13.72 -0.30
C MET A 10 22.03 13.71 -0.56
N THR A 11 21.42 14.89 -0.59
CA THR A 11 20.00 15.01 -0.88
C THR A 11 19.70 14.50 -2.29
N LEU A 12 20.55 14.83 -3.25
CA LEU A 12 20.36 14.39 -4.62
C LEU A 12 20.47 12.87 -4.75
N LEU A 13 21.46 12.26 -4.08
CA LEU A 13 21.63 10.81 -4.09
C LEU A 13 20.43 10.10 -3.43
N SER A 14 19.92 10.66 -2.35
CA SER A 14 18.75 10.10 -1.70
C SER A 14 17.52 10.13 -2.60
N ALA A 15 17.34 11.24 -3.32
CA ALA A 15 16.23 11.37 -4.25
C ALA A 15 16.31 10.36 -5.38
N LEU A 16 17.51 10.12 -5.91
CA LEU A 16 17.71 9.13 -6.97
C LEU A 16 17.45 7.71 -6.46
N ALA A 17 17.90 7.40 -5.25
CA ALA A 17 17.67 6.09 -4.66
C ALA A 17 16.18 5.83 -4.42
N LEU A 18 15.46 6.83 -3.90
CA LEU A 18 14.01 6.74 -3.69
C LEU A 18 13.27 6.54 -5.00
N TYR A 19 13.69 7.28 -6.03
CA TYR A 19 13.05 7.18 -7.34
C TYR A 19 13.21 5.79 -7.95
N GLY A 20 14.40 5.19 -7.80
CA GLY A 20 14.66 3.86 -8.32
C GLY A 20 14.02 2.74 -7.52
N ALA A 21 13.67 3.00 -6.26
CA ALA A 21 13.14 1.99 -5.34
C ALA A 21 11.64 2.16 -5.07
N GLU A 22 10.97 3.05 -5.78
CA GLU A 22 9.55 3.30 -5.53
C GLU A 22 8.71 2.09 -5.87
N ARG A 23 7.90 1.67 -4.88
CA ARG A 23 6.95 0.59 -5.04
C ARG A 23 5.54 1.17 -4.98
N ARG A 24 4.62 0.60 -5.75
CA ARG A 24 3.24 1.04 -5.78
C ARG A 24 2.31 -0.14 -5.58
N PHE A 25 1.13 0.12 -5.09
CA PHE A 25 0.15 -0.93 -4.86
C PHE A 25 -1.26 -0.43 -5.09
N THR A 26 -2.15 -1.38 -5.37
CA THR A 26 -3.59 -1.15 -5.44
C THR A 26 -4.28 -2.17 -4.56
N VAL A 27 -5.49 -1.86 -4.13
CA VAL A 27 -6.27 -2.75 -3.27
C VAL A 27 -7.67 -2.92 -3.83
N VAL A 28 -8.27 -4.07 -3.51
CA VAL A 28 -9.65 -4.37 -3.86
C VAL A 28 -10.25 -5.25 -2.76
N ALA A 29 -11.52 -5.08 -2.48
CA ALA A 29 -12.23 -5.90 -1.51
C ALA A 29 -13.45 -6.53 -2.19
N PRO A 30 -13.27 -7.68 -2.87
CA PRO A 30 -14.34 -8.27 -3.71
C PRO A 30 -15.64 -8.54 -2.98
N TYR A 31 -15.57 -8.85 -1.69
CA TYR A 31 -16.77 -9.12 -0.89
C TYR A 31 -17.13 -7.96 0.02
N GLY A 32 -16.42 -6.82 -0.10
CA GLY A 32 -16.65 -5.67 0.74
C GLY A 32 -16.21 -5.90 2.18
N GLY A 33 -16.69 -5.08 3.08
CA GLY A 33 -16.36 -5.17 4.50
C GLY A 33 -16.34 -3.79 5.12
N LYS A 34 -17.18 -3.56 6.13
CA LYS A 34 -17.22 -2.27 6.81
C LYS A 34 -15.90 -1.96 7.49
N GLU A 35 -15.26 -3.02 8.01
CA GLU A 35 -14.02 -2.90 8.76
C GLU A 35 -12.87 -2.39 7.91
N LEU A 36 -12.94 -2.61 6.60
CA LEU A 36 -11.89 -2.18 5.68
C LEU A 36 -11.94 -0.69 5.37
N ARG A 37 -13.10 -0.06 5.54
CA ARG A 37 -13.28 1.35 5.16
C ARG A 37 -12.39 2.30 5.93
N GLU A 38 -12.03 1.95 7.15
CA GLU A 38 -11.20 2.79 8.00
C GLU A 38 -9.72 2.56 7.79
N LEU A 39 -9.36 1.51 7.05
CA LEU A 39 -7.96 1.15 6.91
C LEU A 39 -7.24 2.04 5.91
N GLY A 40 -6.04 2.39 6.26
CA GLY A 40 -5.12 3.11 5.42
C GLY A 40 -3.71 2.73 5.80
N TYR A 41 -2.76 3.57 5.43
CA TYR A 41 -1.35 3.32 5.73
C TYR A 41 -0.65 4.64 6.03
N ILE A 42 0.51 4.54 6.66
CA ILE A 42 1.34 5.72 6.93
C ILE A 42 2.36 5.81 5.80
N ASP A 43 2.37 6.95 5.10
CA ASP A 43 3.28 7.15 3.99
C ASP A 43 4.69 7.49 4.47
N GLU A 44 5.60 7.72 3.53
CA GLU A 44 6.99 8.02 3.87
C GLU A 44 7.17 9.34 4.60
N GLU A 45 6.21 10.23 4.45
CA GLU A 45 6.22 11.51 5.14
C GLU A 45 5.64 11.42 6.55
N GLY A 46 5.14 10.25 6.93
CA GLY A 46 4.52 10.05 8.23
C GLY A 46 3.04 10.40 8.27
N ASP A 47 2.43 10.64 7.13
CA ASP A 47 1.02 11.01 7.05
C ASP A 47 0.13 9.80 6.79
N PHE A 48 -1.04 9.81 7.40
CA PHE A 48 -2.02 8.75 7.18
C PHE A 48 -2.71 8.95 5.84
N GLN A 49 -2.70 7.88 5.04
CA GLN A 49 -3.37 7.84 3.75
C GLN A 49 -4.48 6.81 3.82
N GLN A 50 -5.72 7.26 3.69
CA GLN A 50 -6.85 6.34 3.69
C GLN A 50 -6.99 5.68 2.34
N LEU A 51 -7.18 4.35 2.35
CA LEU A 51 -7.35 3.60 1.12
C LEU A 51 -8.80 3.63 0.67
N LYS A 52 -8.98 3.62 -0.64
CA LYS A 52 -10.31 3.57 -1.25
C LYS A 52 -10.62 2.13 -1.62
N TRP A 53 -11.51 1.52 -0.86
CA TRP A 53 -11.90 0.13 -1.06
C TRP A 53 -13.12 0.04 -1.98
N SER A 54 -13.10 -0.87 -2.91
CA SER A 54 -14.22 -1.14 -3.80
C SER A 54 -14.34 -2.64 -4.03
N ARG A 55 -15.54 -3.10 -4.28
CA ARG A 55 -15.80 -4.50 -4.60
C ARG A 55 -15.45 -4.85 -6.03
N GLN A 56 -15.55 -3.90 -6.93
CA GLN A 56 -15.50 -4.16 -8.36
C GLN A 56 -14.31 -3.54 -9.05
N ARG A 57 -13.64 -2.60 -8.42
CA ARG A 57 -12.56 -1.85 -9.03
C ARG A 57 -11.34 -1.85 -8.14
N ARG A 58 -10.19 -1.89 -8.78
CA ARG A 58 -8.96 -1.62 -8.06
C ARG A 58 -8.94 -0.18 -7.61
N SER A 59 -8.33 0.08 -6.48
CA SER A 59 -8.10 1.44 -6.01
C SER A 59 -7.15 2.16 -6.96
N PRO A 60 -7.01 3.48 -6.83
CA PRO A 60 -5.87 4.17 -7.42
C PRO A 60 -4.57 3.57 -6.92
N GLU A 61 -3.48 3.83 -7.62
CA GLU A 61 -2.17 3.39 -7.16
C GLU A 61 -1.67 4.25 -6.02
N TYR A 62 -1.10 3.62 -5.03
CA TYR A 62 -0.49 4.28 -3.89
C TYR A 62 0.98 3.92 -3.82
N SER A 63 1.81 4.85 -3.33
CA SER A 63 3.22 4.58 -3.10
C SER A 63 3.39 3.83 -1.78
N ALA A 64 4.04 2.66 -1.84
CA ALA A 64 4.31 1.88 -0.65
C ALA A 64 5.57 2.39 0.05
N PRO A 65 5.49 2.71 1.35
CA PRO A 65 6.65 3.22 2.06
C PRO A 65 7.66 2.13 2.40
N GLY A 66 8.90 2.52 2.52
CA GLY A 66 9.95 1.65 3.02
C GLY A 66 10.21 0.42 2.18
N SER A 67 10.52 -0.68 2.85
CA SER A 67 10.76 -1.99 2.24
C SER A 67 10.04 -3.04 3.07
N GLY A 68 9.88 -4.23 2.48
CA GLY A 68 9.19 -5.31 3.18
C GLY A 68 7.68 -5.20 3.12
N ASP A 69 7.03 -5.85 4.05
CA ASP A 69 5.57 -5.95 4.06
C ASP A 69 4.93 -4.60 4.42
N LEU A 70 3.73 -4.40 3.93
CA LEU A 70 2.99 -3.16 4.12
C LEU A 70 1.98 -3.33 5.25
N SER A 71 2.08 -2.46 6.26
CA SER A 71 1.16 -2.49 7.39
C SER A 71 -0.02 -1.56 7.15
N LEU A 72 -1.23 -2.10 7.22
CA LEU A 72 -2.45 -1.30 7.19
C LEU A 72 -2.88 -0.99 8.60
N VAL A 73 -3.26 0.25 8.84
CA VAL A 73 -3.58 0.76 10.16
C VAL A 73 -4.95 1.41 10.15
N LYS A 74 -5.53 1.57 11.32
CA LYS A 74 -6.74 2.36 11.45
C LYS A 74 -6.54 3.44 12.51
N PRO A 75 -7.15 4.63 12.32
CA PRO A 75 -7.05 5.67 13.32
C PRO A 75 -7.93 5.34 14.54
N MET A 76 -7.38 5.59 15.71
CA MET A 76 -8.09 5.42 16.98
C MET A 76 -7.76 6.58 17.90
N LEU A 77 -8.63 6.86 18.83
CA LEU A 77 -8.35 7.83 19.89
C LEU A 77 -7.81 7.10 21.11
N ASN A 78 -6.72 7.60 21.67
CA ASN A 78 -6.22 7.08 22.94
C ASN A 78 -6.97 7.74 24.09
N GLU A 79 -6.58 7.40 25.32
CA GLU A 79 -7.24 7.92 26.52
C GLU A 79 -7.10 9.44 26.66
N GLU A 80 -6.05 10.01 26.06
CA GLU A 80 -5.79 11.43 26.09
C GLU A 80 -6.49 12.21 24.98
N GLY A 81 -7.24 11.51 24.14
CA GLY A 81 -7.95 12.13 23.02
C GLY A 81 -7.09 12.37 21.80
N GLU A 82 -5.86 11.82 21.77
CA GLU A 82 -4.98 11.95 20.63
C GLU A 82 -5.23 10.82 19.63
N THR A 83 -5.08 11.14 18.35
CA THR A 83 -5.22 10.12 17.30
C THR A 83 -3.97 9.26 17.25
N ILE A 84 -4.15 7.96 17.39
CA ILE A 84 -3.08 6.98 17.18
C ILE A 84 -3.49 6.06 16.05
N TYR A 85 -2.52 5.37 15.45
CA TYR A 85 -2.77 4.49 14.32
C TYR A 85 -2.40 3.06 14.71
N GLN A 86 -3.43 2.23 14.82
CA GLN A 86 -3.26 0.86 15.27
C GLN A 86 -3.08 -0.08 14.09
N PRO A 87 -2.02 -0.89 14.06
CA PRO A 87 -1.88 -1.91 13.02
C PRO A 87 -3.02 -2.92 13.07
N VAL A 88 -3.60 -3.22 11.90
CA VAL A 88 -4.73 -4.14 11.79
C VAL A 88 -4.40 -5.30 10.88
N LEU A 89 -3.70 -5.05 9.77
CA LEU A 89 -3.48 -6.04 8.74
C LEU A 89 -2.12 -5.84 8.11
N LEU A 90 -1.40 -6.95 7.91
CA LEU A 90 -0.13 -6.92 7.22
C LEU A 90 -0.33 -7.45 5.80
N LEU A 91 0.06 -6.65 4.80
CA LEU A 91 0.03 -7.07 3.41
C LEU A 91 1.42 -7.56 3.03
N PRO A 92 1.58 -8.87 2.80
CA PRO A 92 2.90 -9.42 2.46
C PRO A 92 3.30 -8.97 1.06
N TRP A 93 4.40 -8.22 0.98
CA TRP A 93 4.86 -7.70 -0.30
C TRP A 93 5.46 -8.81 -1.16
N PRO A 94 5.05 -8.92 -2.44
CA PRO A 94 5.52 -10.01 -3.31
C PRO A 94 6.94 -9.74 -3.84
N GLY A 95 7.94 -10.25 -3.12
CA GLY A 95 9.33 -10.24 -3.56
C GLY A 95 9.84 -8.86 -3.96
N ASP A 96 10.39 -8.78 -5.16
CA ASP A 96 10.97 -7.55 -5.70
C ASP A 96 10.00 -6.78 -6.59
N SER A 97 8.73 -7.10 -6.54
CA SER A 97 7.73 -6.45 -7.37
C SER A 97 7.66 -4.95 -7.11
N GLN A 98 7.52 -4.15 -8.16
CA GLN A 98 7.36 -2.72 -8.06
C GLN A 98 5.89 -2.31 -8.02
N LEU A 99 5.00 -3.20 -8.42
CA LEU A 99 3.56 -2.97 -8.39
C LEU A 99 2.88 -4.23 -7.89
N ALA A 100 2.02 -4.09 -6.91
CA ALA A 100 1.29 -5.23 -6.34
C ALA A 100 -0.19 -4.92 -6.25
N LEU A 101 -1.01 -5.93 -6.46
CA LEU A 101 -2.44 -5.85 -6.22
C LEU A 101 -2.76 -6.72 -5.00
N PHE A 102 -3.41 -6.14 -4.03
CA PHE A 102 -3.87 -6.86 -2.84
C PHE A 102 -5.39 -6.97 -2.85
N ALA A 103 -5.89 -8.18 -2.84
CA ALA A 103 -7.30 -8.44 -2.63
C ALA A 103 -7.49 -8.85 -1.18
N VAL A 104 -8.41 -8.18 -0.48
CA VAL A 104 -8.67 -8.48 0.93
C VAL A 104 -10.08 -9.00 1.06
N VAL A 105 -10.21 -10.17 1.66
CA VAL A 105 -11.50 -10.80 1.92
C VAL A 105 -11.66 -11.00 3.43
N MET A 106 -12.90 -11.04 3.88
CA MET A 106 -13.21 -11.29 5.30
C MET A 106 -13.43 -12.78 5.49
N VAL A 107 -12.64 -13.38 6.39
CA VAL A 107 -12.77 -14.80 6.74
C VAL A 107 -12.96 -14.87 8.25
N ASP A 108 -14.10 -15.39 8.68
CA ASP A 108 -14.45 -15.49 10.09
C ASP A 108 -14.35 -14.15 10.82
N GLY A 109 -14.78 -13.07 10.13
CA GLY A 109 -14.76 -11.74 10.70
C GLY A 109 -13.40 -11.05 10.69
N LYS A 110 -12.40 -11.67 10.08
CA LYS A 110 -11.04 -11.11 10.02
C LYS A 110 -10.62 -10.88 8.58
N PRO A 111 -9.94 -9.75 8.30
CA PRO A 111 -9.44 -9.50 6.96
C PRO A 111 -8.27 -10.43 6.62
N GLN A 112 -8.33 -11.01 5.43
CA GLN A 112 -7.30 -11.91 4.91
C GLN A 112 -6.81 -11.37 3.57
N PRO A 113 -5.52 -11.05 3.43
CA PRO A 113 -5.00 -10.56 2.18
C PRO A 113 -4.64 -11.70 1.23
N THR A 114 -4.92 -11.49 -0.04
CA THR A 114 -4.38 -12.29 -1.13
C THR A 114 -3.57 -11.36 -1.99
N VAL A 115 -2.32 -11.70 -2.23
CA VAL A 115 -1.42 -10.84 -2.98
C VAL A 115 -1.16 -11.42 -4.35
N LEU A 116 -1.15 -10.54 -5.34
CA LEU A 116 -0.77 -10.89 -6.71
C LEU A 116 0.39 -10.01 -7.12
N SER A 117 1.43 -10.62 -7.69
CA SER A 117 2.50 -9.86 -8.31
C SER A 117 2.09 -9.59 -9.75
N ILE A 118 1.94 -8.32 -10.09
CA ILE A 118 1.35 -7.93 -11.37
C ILE A 118 2.27 -7.04 -12.21
N ASP A 119 3.53 -6.95 -11.86
CA ASP A 119 4.48 -6.09 -12.57
C ASP A 119 4.49 -6.37 -14.07
N ASP A 120 4.71 -7.62 -14.44
CA ASP A 120 4.78 -8.02 -15.84
C ASP A 120 3.42 -8.48 -16.35
N GLU A 121 2.57 -8.95 -15.46
CA GLU A 121 1.29 -9.51 -15.81
C GLU A 121 0.27 -8.45 -16.26
N LEU A 122 0.37 -7.23 -15.71
CA LEU A 122 -0.52 -6.14 -16.11
C LEU A 122 -0.37 -5.78 -17.58
N GLU A 123 0.83 -5.93 -18.13
CA GLU A 123 1.08 -5.61 -19.51
C GLU A 123 0.64 -6.72 -20.46
N THR A 124 0.62 -7.96 -19.97
CA THR A 124 0.34 -9.13 -20.77
C THR A 124 -1.07 -9.67 -20.62
N PHE A 125 -1.75 -9.32 -19.52
CA PHE A 125 -3.10 -9.82 -19.28
C PHE A 125 -4.11 -9.14 -20.21
N PRO A 126 -4.84 -9.91 -21.03
CA PRO A 126 -5.97 -9.36 -21.76
C PRO A 126 -7.06 -8.93 -20.78
N VAL A 127 -7.84 -7.95 -21.18
CA VAL A 127 -8.95 -7.46 -20.35
C VAL A 127 -9.93 -8.58 -19.99
N ASP A 128 -10.10 -9.52 -20.90
CA ASP A 128 -11.01 -10.65 -20.70
C ASP A 128 -10.54 -11.59 -19.58
N SER A 129 -9.24 -11.71 -19.38
CA SER A 129 -8.69 -12.54 -18.30
C SER A 129 -9.03 -11.97 -16.93
N LEU A 130 -9.13 -10.66 -16.81
CA LEU A 130 -9.52 -10.03 -15.56
C LEU A 130 -10.97 -10.35 -15.19
N LYS A 131 -11.84 -10.55 -16.18
CA LYS A 131 -13.21 -10.94 -15.94
C LYS A 131 -13.34 -12.35 -15.39
N VAL A 132 -12.45 -13.22 -15.78
CA VAL A 132 -12.46 -14.62 -15.31
C VAL A 132 -12.08 -14.71 -13.85
N ILE A 133 -11.21 -13.83 -13.38
CA ILE A 133 -10.80 -13.80 -11.97
C ILE A 133 -11.95 -13.35 -11.07
N ASN A 134 -12.84 -12.53 -11.58
CA ASN A 134 -14.00 -12.06 -10.82
C ASN A 134 -15.09 -13.12 -10.77
#